data_261892613f82eda28913c947a64c81d4
#
_entry.id   261892613f82eda28913c947a64c81d4
#
_cell.length_a   1.000
_cell.length_b   1.000
_cell.length_c   1.000
_cell.angle_alpha   90.00
_cell.angle_beta   90.00
_cell.angle_gamma   90.00
#
_symmetry.space_group_name_H-M   'P 1'
#
loop_
_entity.id
_entity.type
_entity.pdbx_description
1 polymer ?
#
loop_
_entity_poly.entity_id
_entity_poly.type
_entity_poly.pdbx_seq_one_letter_code
_entity_poly.pdbx_strand_id
1 'polypeptide(L)'
;EIYTLSLHDALPILNNEDDEIRFYDIKFLYNSKRWNRIKHSLNINVHPLQRKGLIEFVNDNGMADCEAFRLTRKAKRELLSELNISSMPQVCKGMIKAKDIVAKHLYYENDTQQQIAELEGLLDEKRYQQIHSRMKEAGFRCGFTCLFYGAPGVGKTETVLQLARKTGRNIIQVNVEQIKSMWVGESEKNIKALFDDYRNQVESQSLAPILLFNEADAVIGMRHKGAERATDKMENALQNIILQEMERIDGILIA
;
A
#
# COMPACT_ATOMS: atom_id res chain seq x y z
N GLU A 1 -27.33 5.88 24.52
CA GLU A 1 -27.88 5.09 23.40
C GLU A 1 -26.78 4.93 22.33
N ILE A 2 -26.26 3.74 22.26
CA ILE A 2 -25.26 3.32 21.27
C ILE A 2 -26.01 3.24 19.93
N TYR A 3 -25.68 4.13 19.01
CA TYR A 3 -26.19 4.04 17.64
C TYR A 3 -25.52 2.85 16.96
N THR A 4 -26.18 1.72 16.96
CA THR A 4 -25.89 0.65 16.02
C THR A 4 -26.31 1.13 14.63
N LEU A 5 -25.35 1.53 13.80
CA LEU A 5 -25.57 1.49 12.36
C LEU A 5 -25.93 0.04 12.04
N SER A 6 -27.13 -0.21 11.54
CA SER A 6 -27.49 -1.55 11.10
C SER A 6 -26.63 -1.90 9.89
N LEU A 7 -26.37 -3.18 9.71
CA LEU A 7 -25.66 -3.68 8.49
C LEU A 7 -26.34 -3.17 7.19
N HIS A 8 -27.64 -2.94 7.21
CA HIS A 8 -28.43 -2.38 6.11
C HIS A 8 -28.09 -0.91 5.80
N ASP A 9 -27.68 -0.13 6.80
CA ASP A 9 -27.31 1.28 6.60
C ASP A 9 -25.85 1.40 6.09
N ALA A 10 -25.06 0.33 6.23
CA ALA A 10 -23.70 0.23 5.75
C ALA A 10 -23.59 -0.30 4.29
N LEU A 11 -24.64 -0.97 3.78
CA LEU A 11 -24.66 -1.54 2.42
C LEU A 11 -24.44 -0.51 1.29
N PRO A 12 -24.98 0.71 1.34
CA PRO A 12 -24.66 1.74 0.34
C PRO A 12 -23.18 2.16 0.34
N ILE A 13 -22.52 2.04 1.50
CA ILE A 13 -21.09 2.38 1.69
C ILE A 13 -20.19 1.35 1.01
N LEU A 14 -20.64 0.08 0.98
CA LEU A 14 -19.91 -1.04 0.39
C LEU A 14 -20.09 -1.15 -1.13
N ASN A 15 -21.13 -0.54 -1.69
CA ASN A 15 -21.43 -0.59 -3.12
C ASN A 15 -20.91 0.60 -3.93
N ASN A 16 -20.39 1.63 -3.29
CA ASN A 16 -19.70 2.71 -3.99
C ASN A 16 -18.26 2.28 -4.25
N GLU A 17 -17.85 2.30 -5.50
CA GLU A 17 -16.46 2.10 -5.93
C GLU A 17 -15.52 3.15 -5.29
N ASP A 18 -16.06 4.30 -4.89
CA ASP A 18 -15.39 5.31 -4.09
C ASP A 18 -15.69 5.07 -2.60
N ASP A 19 -14.66 4.87 -1.79
CA ASP A 19 -14.72 4.76 -0.31
C ASP A 19 -15.25 6.04 0.38
N GLU A 20 -15.89 6.92 -0.36
CA GLU A 20 -16.32 8.25 0.06
C GLU A 20 -17.82 8.30 0.26
N ILE A 21 -18.24 8.84 1.39
CA ILE A 21 -19.64 9.11 1.71
C ILE A 21 -19.83 10.61 1.76
N ARG A 22 -20.68 11.12 0.92
CA ARG A 22 -21.03 12.54 0.93
C ARG A 22 -22.23 12.82 1.83
N PHE A 23 -22.30 14.01 2.36
CA PHE A 23 -23.40 14.42 3.24
C PHE A 23 -24.78 14.27 2.60
N TYR A 24 -24.90 14.44 1.28
CA TYR A 24 -26.19 14.29 0.61
C TYR A 24 -26.64 12.82 0.56
N ASP A 25 -25.71 11.85 0.56
CA ASP A 25 -26.04 10.41 0.49
C ASP A 25 -26.75 9.91 1.75
N ILE A 26 -26.47 10.52 2.89
CA ILE A 26 -27.03 10.13 4.18
C ILE A 26 -28.11 11.09 4.71
N LYS A 27 -28.29 12.25 4.06
CA LYS A 27 -29.24 13.27 4.51
C LYS A 27 -30.68 12.73 4.61
N PHE A 28 -31.09 11.85 3.72
CA PHE A 28 -32.44 11.29 3.67
C PHE A 28 -32.73 10.28 4.80
N LEU A 29 -31.67 9.76 5.48
CA LEU A 29 -31.82 8.84 6.61
C LEU A 29 -32.26 9.55 7.90
N TYR A 30 -32.20 10.88 7.92
CA TYR A 30 -32.46 11.67 9.12
C TYR A 30 -33.45 12.80 8.86
N ASN A 31 -34.27 13.17 9.87
CA ASN A 31 -35.05 14.38 9.80
C ASN A 31 -34.15 15.63 9.85
N SER A 32 -34.63 16.75 9.32
CA SER A 32 -33.84 17.99 9.15
C SER A 32 -33.20 18.50 10.45
N LYS A 33 -33.90 18.38 11.59
CA LYS A 33 -33.38 18.84 12.89
C LYS A 33 -32.22 17.97 13.40
N ARG A 34 -32.34 16.65 13.22
CA ARG A 34 -31.30 15.68 13.61
C ARG A 34 -30.11 15.75 12.66
N TRP A 35 -30.40 15.88 11.37
CA TRP A 35 -29.35 16.04 10.34
C TRP A 35 -28.46 17.27 10.62
N ASN A 36 -29.06 18.44 10.89
CA ASN A 36 -28.29 19.66 11.17
C ASN A 36 -27.37 19.52 12.40
N ARG A 37 -27.79 18.77 13.44
CA ARG A 37 -26.94 18.48 14.59
C ARG A 37 -25.77 17.57 14.21
N ILE A 38 -26.01 16.51 13.42
CA ILE A 38 -24.98 15.58 12.95
C ILE A 38 -23.97 16.33 12.08
N LYS A 39 -24.44 17.05 11.08
CA LYS A 39 -23.59 17.85 10.17
C LYS A 39 -22.73 18.85 10.95
N HIS A 40 -23.32 19.56 11.90
CA HIS A 40 -22.59 20.49 12.74
C HIS A 40 -21.49 19.80 13.57
N SER A 41 -21.81 18.68 14.23
CA SER A 41 -20.84 17.94 15.05
C SER A 41 -19.69 17.34 14.22
N LEU A 42 -19.96 16.94 12.98
CA LEU A 42 -18.93 16.47 12.02
C LEU A 42 -18.00 17.61 11.62
N ASN A 43 -18.56 18.76 11.23
CA ASN A 43 -17.78 19.91 10.77
C ASN A 43 -16.83 20.49 11.83
N ILE A 44 -17.21 20.44 13.11
CA ILE A 44 -16.35 20.88 14.22
C ILE A 44 -15.51 19.76 14.84
N ASN A 45 -15.45 18.60 14.20
CA ASN A 45 -14.61 17.46 14.60
C ASN A 45 -14.91 16.89 16.01
N VAL A 46 -16.14 17.03 16.50
CA VAL A 46 -16.54 16.51 17.83
C VAL A 46 -17.46 15.29 17.76
N HIS A 47 -17.80 14.84 16.56
CA HIS A 47 -18.66 13.67 16.39
C HIS A 47 -18.00 12.42 17.01
N PRO A 48 -18.74 11.55 17.72
CA PRO A 48 -18.18 10.37 18.39
C PRO A 48 -17.37 9.46 17.49
N LEU A 49 -17.76 9.30 16.22
CA LEU A 49 -17.04 8.48 15.24
C LEU A 49 -15.67 9.09 14.87
N GLN A 50 -15.58 10.42 14.75
CA GLN A 50 -14.31 11.12 14.52
C GLN A 50 -13.40 11.03 15.74
N ARG A 51 -13.94 11.25 16.96
CA ARG A 51 -13.18 11.12 18.21
C ARG A 51 -12.62 9.71 18.43
N LYS A 52 -13.35 8.68 17.99
CA LYS A 52 -12.86 7.29 18.02
C LYS A 52 -11.90 6.96 16.88
N GLY A 53 -11.70 7.90 15.95
CA GLY A 53 -10.88 7.68 14.77
C GLY A 53 -11.46 6.65 13.80
N LEU A 54 -12.78 6.59 13.67
CA LEU A 54 -13.46 5.65 12.77
C LEU A 54 -13.78 6.27 11.40
N ILE A 55 -13.98 7.59 11.37
CA ILE A 55 -14.21 8.35 10.13
C ILE A 55 -13.30 9.56 10.09
N GLU A 56 -12.93 9.98 8.88
CA GLU A 56 -12.15 11.18 8.62
C GLU A 56 -12.71 11.91 7.40
N PHE A 57 -12.49 13.24 7.30
CA PHE A 57 -12.80 13.97 6.08
C PHE A 57 -11.89 13.51 4.93
N VAL A 58 -12.42 13.53 3.72
CA VAL A 58 -11.64 13.25 2.51
C VAL A 58 -10.63 14.39 2.31
N ASN A 59 -9.35 14.02 2.16
CA ASN A 59 -8.26 14.98 1.98
C ASN A 59 -7.25 14.41 0.96
N ASP A 60 -7.62 14.41 -0.31
CA ASP A 60 -6.77 13.85 -1.37
C ASP A 60 -5.78 14.85 -1.97
N ASN A 61 -6.08 16.14 -1.85
CA ASN A 61 -5.28 17.22 -2.46
C ASN A 61 -4.70 18.23 -1.45
N GLY A 62 -4.64 17.87 -0.15
CA GLY A 62 -4.19 18.77 0.90
C GLY A 62 -5.26 19.78 1.38
N MET A 63 -6.43 19.80 0.74
CA MET A 63 -7.63 20.50 1.21
C MET A 63 -8.66 19.46 1.65
N ALA A 64 -9.11 19.55 2.91
CA ALA A 64 -10.17 18.68 3.40
C ALA A 64 -11.51 19.03 2.73
N ASP A 65 -12.14 18.05 2.09
CA ASP A 65 -13.53 18.20 1.63
C ASP A 65 -14.46 18.06 2.84
N CYS A 66 -14.96 19.19 3.33
CA CYS A 66 -15.87 19.22 4.49
C CYS A 66 -17.27 18.66 4.20
N GLU A 67 -17.56 18.23 3.00
CA GLU A 67 -18.84 17.61 2.60
C GLU A 67 -18.73 16.10 2.33
N ALA A 68 -17.51 15.55 2.37
CA ALA A 68 -17.26 14.14 2.19
C ALA A 68 -16.40 13.56 3.33
N PHE A 69 -16.70 12.34 3.74
CA PHE A 69 -15.91 11.60 4.71
C PHE A 69 -15.78 10.14 4.30
N ARG A 70 -14.74 9.50 4.82
CA ARG A 70 -14.47 8.08 4.60
C ARG A 70 -14.19 7.35 5.91
N LEU A 71 -14.33 6.04 5.89
CA LEU A 71 -13.90 5.20 7.00
C LEU A 71 -12.38 5.24 7.12
N THR A 72 -11.89 5.47 8.33
CA THR A 72 -10.46 5.34 8.60
C THR A 72 -10.00 3.89 8.42
N ARG A 73 -8.71 3.69 8.23
CA ARG A 73 -8.10 2.35 8.19
C ARG A 73 -8.39 1.55 9.46
N LYS A 74 -8.45 2.22 10.62
CA LYS A 74 -8.83 1.62 11.89
C LYS A 74 -10.25 1.07 11.84
N ALA A 75 -11.20 1.87 11.35
CA ALA A 75 -12.60 1.45 11.22
C ALA A 75 -12.75 0.26 10.25
N LYS A 76 -12.08 0.31 9.09
CA LYS A 76 -12.08 -0.80 8.13
C LYS A 76 -11.58 -2.10 8.78
N ARG A 77 -10.52 -2.03 9.56
CA ARG A 77 -9.92 -3.19 10.25
C ARG A 77 -10.83 -3.74 11.36
N GLU A 78 -11.42 -2.86 12.17
CA GLU A 78 -12.23 -3.26 13.32
C GLU A 78 -13.66 -3.68 12.93
N LEU A 79 -14.28 -2.99 11.96
CA LEU A 79 -15.67 -3.21 11.59
C LEU A 79 -15.86 -4.20 10.43
N LEU A 80 -14.89 -4.32 9.53
CA LEU A 80 -14.97 -5.14 8.33
C LEU A 80 -14.12 -6.42 8.42
N SER A 81 -13.47 -6.67 9.56
CA SER A 81 -12.65 -7.88 9.78
C SER A 81 -13.43 -9.19 9.57
N GLU A 82 -14.73 -9.18 9.87
CA GLU A 82 -15.60 -10.35 9.69
C GLU A 82 -15.98 -10.60 8.22
N LEU A 83 -15.90 -9.59 7.36
CA LEU A 83 -16.35 -9.69 5.96
C LEU A 83 -15.29 -10.24 5.01
N ASN A 84 -14.07 -10.57 5.50
CA ASN A 84 -12.96 -11.08 4.66
C ASN A 84 -12.73 -10.23 3.38
N ILE A 85 -13.09 -8.97 3.42
CA ILE A 85 -12.82 -8.05 2.31
C ILE A 85 -11.32 -7.81 2.33
N SER A 86 -10.60 -8.56 1.51
CA SER A 86 -9.19 -8.28 1.27
C SER A 86 -9.14 -6.93 0.58
N SER A 87 -8.74 -5.91 1.33
CA SER A 87 -8.50 -4.55 0.82
C SER A 87 -7.26 -4.46 -0.07
N MET A 88 -6.74 -5.61 -0.52
CA MET A 88 -5.63 -5.61 -1.44
C MET A 88 -6.11 -5.22 -2.84
N PRO A 89 -5.53 -4.19 -3.47
CA PRO A 89 -5.77 -3.89 -4.86
C PRO A 89 -5.59 -5.16 -5.70
N GLN A 90 -6.40 -5.35 -6.73
CA GLN A 90 -6.30 -6.49 -7.67
C GLN A 90 -4.90 -6.61 -8.34
N VAL A 91 -4.07 -5.60 -8.15
CA VAL A 91 -2.68 -5.51 -8.64
C VAL A 91 -1.73 -6.45 -7.90
N CYS A 92 -2.04 -6.85 -6.67
CA CYS A 92 -1.22 -7.78 -5.91
C CYS A 92 -1.66 -9.22 -6.18
N LYS A 93 -0.78 -10.05 -6.73
CA LYS A 93 -0.95 -11.50 -6.72
C LYS A 93 -0.77 -11.96 -5.28
N GLY A 94 -1.76 -12.00 -4.46
CA GLY A 94 -1.75 -12.54 -3.11
C GLY A 94 -0.39 -12.57 -2.37
N MET A 95 -0.42 -12.74 -1.08
CA MET A 95 0.80 -12.88 -0.29
C MET A 95 1.38 -14.30 -0.45
N ILE A 96 2.63 -14.40 -0.88
CA ILE A 96 3.38 -15.67 -0.88
C ILE A 96 4.00 -15.82 0.51
N LYS A 97 3.60 -16.85 1.24
CA LYS A 97 4.18 -17.10 2.56
C LYS A 97 5.56 -17.74 2.42
N ALA A 98 6.50 -17.28 3.23
CA ALA A 98 7.88 -17.80 3.24
C ALA A 98 7.95 -19.34 3.35
N LYS A 99 7.08 -19.93 4.16
CA LYS A 99 7.00 -21.38 4.35
C LYS A 99 6.51 -22.17 3.14
N ASP A 100 5.76 -21.52 2.24
CA ASP A 100 5.19 -22.18 1.06
C ASP A 100 6.16 -22.11 -0.14
N ILE A 101 7.29 -21.40 -0.01
CA ILE A 101 8.31 -21.30 -1.04
C ILE A 101 9.16 -22.57 -1.05
N VAL A 102 9.20 -23.27 -2.19
CA VAL A 102 10.01 -24.46 -2.38
C VAL A 102 11.50 -24.10 -2.37
N ALA A 103 12.29 -24.85 -1.58
CA ALA A 103 13.74 -24.67 -1.55
C ALA A 103 14.37 -25.03 -2.90
N LYS A 104 15.16 -24.11 -3.45
CA LYS A 104 15.95 -24.34 -4.65
C LYS A 104 17.40 -23.94 -4.39
N HIS A 105 18.33 -24.68 -4.96
CA HIS A 105 19.74 -24.31 -4.93
C HIS A 105 20.03 -23.46 -6.17
N LEU A 106 20.53 -22.26 -5.95
CA LEU A 106 20.92 -21.33 -7.02
C LEU A 106 22.44 -21.19 -7.02
N TYR A 107 23.01 -21.12 -8.20
CA TYR A 107 24.44 -20.96 -8.38
C TYR A 107 24.72 -19.56 -8.88
N TYR A 108 25.65 -18.87 -8.22
CA TYR A 108 26.04 -17.52 -8.55
C TYR A 108 27.55 -17.42 -8.72
N GLU A 109 27.99 -16.43 -9.45
CA GLU A 109 29.40 -16.01 -9.41
C GLU A 109 29.76 -15.48 -8.02
N ASN A 110 31.04 -15.58 -7.67
CA ASN A 110 31.52 -15.26 -6.31
C ASN A 110 31.07 -13.89 -5.81
N ASP A 111 31.18 -12.84 -6.65
CA ASP A 111 30.80 -11.47 -6.27
C ASP A 111 29.29 -11.36 -6.00
N THR A 112 28.48 -11.96 -6.89
CA THR A 112 27.02 -11.99 -6.71
C THR A 112 26.62 -12.79 -5.49
N GLN A 113 27.29 -13.92 -5.24
CA GLN A 113 27.04 -14.74 -4.04
C GLN A 113 27.33 -13.95 -2.77
N GLN A 114 28.42 -13.17 -2.74
CA GLN A 114 28.76 -12.33 -1.60
C GLN A 114 27.69 -11.23 -1.38
N GLN A 115 27.27 -10.54 -2.44
CA GLN A 115 26.22 -9.51 -2.36
C GLN A 115 24.90 -10.07 -1.84
N ILE A 116 24.51 -11.26 -2.29
CA ILE A 116 23.30 -11.93 -1.82
C ILE A 116 23.43 -12.33 -0.34
N ALA A 117 24.59 -12.82 0.08
CA ALA A 117 24.85 -13.16 1.49
C ALA A 117 24.83 -11.92 2.39
N GLU A 118 25.36 -10.79 1.93
CA GLU A 118 25.28 -9.51 2.64
C GLU A 118 23.82 -9.02 2.76
N LEU A 119 23.05 -9.11 1.67
CA LEU A 119 21.64 -8.78 1.66
C LEU A 119 20.83 -9.68 2.60
N GLU A 120 21.07 -10.99 2.59
CA GLU A 120 20.46 -11.96 3.53
C GLU A 120 20.78 -11.55 4.98
N GLY A 121 22.04 -11.19 5.28
CA GLY A 121 22.44 -10.73 6.59
C GLY A 121 21.80 -9.40 7.00
N LEU A 122 21.54 -8.47 6.06
CA LEU A 122 20.84 -7.21 6.34
C LEU A 122 19.34 -7.45 6.63
N LEU A 123 18.75 -8.45 6.00
CA LEU A 123 17.33 -8.80 6.15
C LEU A 123 17.09 -9.80 7.30
N ASP A 124 18.13 -10.29 7.96
CA ASP A 124 17.99 -11.02 9.24
C ASP A 124 17.19 -10.15 10.23
N GLU A 125 16.26 -10.78 10.97
CA GLU A 125 15.34 -10.04 11.82
C GLU A 125 16.03 -9.12 12.82
N LYS A 126 17.02 -9.66 13.55
CA LYS A 126 17.70 -8.90 14.60
C LYS A 126 18.47 -7.72 14.02
N ARG A 127 19.19 -7.97 12.92
CA ARG A 127 20.02 -6.95 12.28
C ARG A 127 19.13 -5.89 11.61
N TYR A 128 18.06 -6.30 10.94
CA TYR A 128 17.08 -5.39 10.35
C TYR A 128 16.49 -4.45 11.41
N GLN A 129 16.02 -4.98 12.53
CA GLN A 129 15.44 -4.19 13.62
C GLN A 129 16.45 -3.23 14.24
N GLN A 130 17.71 -3.65 14.42
CA GLN A 130 18.77 -2.79 14.93
C GLN A 130 19.04 -1.61 13.99
N ILE A 131 19.15 -1.88 12.68
CA ILE A 131 19.37 -0.84 11.68
C ILE A 131 18.18 0.11 11.65
N HIS A 132 16.97 -0.42 11.61
CA HIS A 132 15.73 0.33 11.58
C HIS A 132 15.60 1.27 12.79
N SER A 133 15.85 0.77 14.00
CA SER A 133 15.81 1.58 15.23
C SER A 133 16.85 2.70 15.21
N ARG A 134 18.09 2.40 14.81
CA ARG A 134 19.16 3.41 14.70
C ARG A 134 18.84 4.50 13.68
N MET A 135 18.28 4.12 12.52
CA MET A 135 17.88 5.09 11.50
C MET A 135 16.73 5.97 12.01
N LYS A 136 15.76 5.39 12.69
CA LYS A 136 14.63 6.11 13.28
C LYS A 136 15.08 7.09 14.37
N GLU A 137 15.96 6.67 15.26
CA GLU A 137 16.55 7.53 16.31
C GLU A 137 17.34 8.70 15.71
N ALA A 138 18.03 8.46 14.58
CA ALA A 138 18.77 9.48 13.87
C ALA A 138 17.90 10.38 12.96
N GLY A 139 16.58 10.15 12.92
CA GLY A 139 15.63 10.91 12.09
C GLY A 139 15.72 10.58 10.59
N PHE A 140 16.34 9.46 10.22
CA PHE A 140 16.40 8.99 8.84
C PHE A 140 15.16 8.16 8.47
N ARG A 141 14.92 8.04 7.17
CA ARG A 141 13.91 7.12 6.63
C ARG A 141 14.37 5.67 6.85
N CYS A 142 13.44 4.79 7.20
CA CYS A 142 13.74 3.43 7.63
C CYS A 142 13.54 2.38 6.54
N GLY A 143 13.05 2.78 5.35
CA GLY A 143 12.79 1.87 4.24
C GLY A 143 14.08 1.33 3.60
N PHE A 144 14.02 0.07 3.20
CA PHE A 144 15.09 -0.61 2.47
C PHE A 144 14.65 -0.87 1.03
N THR A 145 15.39 -0.35 0.07
CA THR A 145 15.13 -0.56 -1.36
C THR A 145 16.33 -1.20 -2.03
N CYS A 146 16.10 -2.28 -2.78
CA CYS A 146 17.12 -2.99 -3.52
C CYS A 146 16.70 -3.22 -4.97
N LEU A 147 17.60 -2.98 -5.91
CA LEU A 147 17.39 -3.23 -7.34
C LEU A 147 18.22 -4.43 -7.80
N PHE A 148 17.54 -5.47 -8.30
CA PHE A 148 18.16 -6.59 -8.97
C PHE A 148 18.18 -6.33 -10.47
N TYR A 149 19.35 -6.27 -11.07
CA TYR A 149 19.51 -6.07 -12.50
C TYR A 149 20.31 -7.20 -13.15
N GLY A 150 20.10 -7.41 -14.44
CA GLY A 150 20.78 -8.45 -15.22
C GLY A 150 19.90 -8.98 -16.35
N ALA A 151 20.46 -9.86 -17.18
CA ALA A 151 19.78 -10.44 -18.34
C ALA A 151 18.47 -11.17 -17.93
N PRO A 152 17.49 -11.29 -18.85
CA PRO A 152 16.31 -12.12 -18.60
C PRO A 152 16.72 -13.59 -18.35
N GLY A 153 16.00 -14.29 -17.49
CA GLY A 153 16.23 -15.71 -17.21
C GLY A 153 17.35 -16.05 -16.23
N VAL A 154 18.14 -15.07 -15.74
CA VAL A 154 19.25 -15.34 -14.80
C VAL A 154 18.82 -15.61 -13.34
N GLY A 155 17.52 -15.73 -13.06
CA GLY A 155 17.02 -16.15 -11.77
C GLY A 155 16.77 -15.02 -10.76
N LYS A 156 16.68 -13.75 -11.15
CA LYS A 156 16.45 -12.61 -10.25
C LYS A 156 15.25 -12.83 -9.30
N THR A 157 14.09 -13.12 -9.85
CA THR A 157 12.87 -13.37 -9.07
C THR A 157 13.02 -14.57 -8.15
N GLU A 158 13.64 -15.66 -8.63
CA GLU A 158 13.88 -16.84 -7.80
C GLU A 158 14.83 -16.55 -6.64
N THR A 159 15.84 -15.70 -6.85
CA THR A 159 16.73 -15.24 -5.78
C THR A 159 15.95 -14.55 -4.67
N VAL A 160 15.02 -13.66 -5.02
CA VAL A 160 14.17 -12.98 -4.01
C VAL A 160 13.28 -13.97 -3.28
N LEU A 161 12.71 -14.96 -3.97
CA LEU A 161 11.93 -16.02 -3.33
C LEU A 161 12.78 -16.80 -2.32
N GLN A 162 13.99 -17.22 -2.71
CA GLN A 162 14.87 -17.96 -1.81
C GLN A 162 15.36 -17.10 -0.62
N LEU A 163 15.61 -15.80 -0.84
CA LEU A 163 15.93 -14.84 0.21
C LEU A 163 14.78 -14.71 1.22
N ALA A 164 13.55 -14.55 0.74
CA ALA A 164 12.36 -14.49 1.58
C ALA A 164 12.17 -15.77 2.41
N ARG A 165 12.36 -16.92 1.78
CA ARG A 165 12.30 -18.22 2.48
C ARG A 165 13.33 -18.31 3.60
N LYS A 166 14.59 -17.92 3.35
CA LYS A 166 15.69 -17.98 4.33
C LYS A 166 15.48 -17.02 5.49
N THR A 167 14.98 -15.79 5.22
CA THR A 167 14.73 -14.76 6.23
C THR A 167 13.36 -14.90 6.92
N GLY A 168 12.52 -15.86 6.49
CA GLY A 168 11.19 -16.07 7.04
C GLY A 168 10.16 -15.00 6.64
N ARG A 169 10.50 -14.10 5.69
CA ARG A 169 9.66 -12.98 5.29
C ARG A 169 8.68 -13.38 4.19
N ASN A 170 7.44 -12.96 4.33
CA ASN A 170 6.44 -13.13 3.27
C ASN A 170 6.74 -12.19 2.11
N ILE A 171 6.22 -12.50 0.91
CA ILE A 171 6.36 -11.66 -0.28
C ILE A 171 4.99 -11.17 -0.72
N ILE A 172 4.90 -9.89 -1.00
CA ILE A 172 3.78 -9.27 -1.72
C ILE A 172 4.28 -8.97 -3.12
N GLN A 173 3.81 -9.76 -4.09
CA GLN A 173 4.23 -9.63 -5.47
C GLN A 173 3.32 -8.66 -6.22
N VAL A 174 3.93 -7.66 -6.85
CA VAL A 174 3.24 -6.66 -7.67
C VAL A 174 3.55 -6.93 -9.13
N ASN A 175 2.50 -7.04 -9.95
CA ASN A 175 2.64 -7.10 -11.40
C ASN A 175 2.56 -5.68 -11.98
N VAL A 176 3.69 -5.18 -12.42
CA VAL A 176 3.81 -3.82 -12.96
C VAL A 176 3.03 -3.63 -14.26
N GLU A 177 2.90 -4.66 -15.10
CA GLU A 177 2.07 -4.59 -16.31
C GLU A 177 0.58 -4.43 -15.98
N GLN A 178 0.11 -5.05 -14.91
CA GLN A 178 -1.27 -4.86 -14.44
C GLN A 178 -1.48 -3.43 -13.94
N ILE A 179 -0.50 -2.85 -13.28
CA ILE A 179 -0.55 -1.43 -12.93
C ILE A 179 -0.72 -0.59 -14.22
N LYS A 180 0.04 -0.86 -15.27
CA LYS A 180 -0.09 -0.16 -16.56
C LYS A 180 -1.47 -0.33 -17.21
N SER A 181 -2.03 -1.51 -17.21
CA SER A 181 -3.33 -1.79 -17.87
C SER A 181 -4.53 -1.14 -17.17
N MET A 182 -4.43 -0.87 -15.88
CA MET A 182 -5.46 -0.16 -15.09
C MET A 182 -5.43 1.37 -15.27
N TRP A 183 -4.61 1.90 -16.18
CA TRP A 183 -4.27 3.32 -16.32
C TRP A 183 -5.34 4.21 -16.95
N VAL A 184 -6.46 3.67 -17.35
CA VAL A 184 -7.53 4.46 -17.97
C VAL A 184 -8.46 4.97 -16.86
N GLY A 185 -8.01 5.97 -16.09
CA GLY A 185 -8.85 6.79 -15.23
C GLY A 185 -8.49 6.94 -13.75
N GLU A 186 -7.86 5.94 -13.08
CA GLU A 186 -7.66 5.95 -11.61
C GLU A 186 -6.26 5.52 -11.13
N SER A 187 -5.28 5.56 -11.97
CA SER A 187 -3.93 4.99 -11.76
C SER A 187 -3.20 5.50 -10.52
N GLU A 188 -3.30 6.80 -10.24
CA GLU A 188 -2.61 7.41 -9.10
C GLU A 188 -3.17 6.94 -7.77
N LYS A 189 -4.50 6.84 -7.67
CA LYS A 189 -5.18 6.33 -6.47
C LYS A 189 -4.80 4.87 -6.20
N ASN A 190 -4.74 4.05 -7.24
CA ASN A 190 -4.42 2.63 -7.14
C ASN A 190 -2.98 2.39 -6.70
N ILE A 191 -2.01 3.18 -7.21
CA ILE A 191 -0.62 3.10 -6.77
C ILE A 191 -0.48 3.51 -5.31
N LYS A 192 -1.08 4.63 -4.92
CA LYS A 192 -1.06 5.07 -3.52
C LYS A 192 -1.70 4.03 -2.60
N ALA A 193 -2.85 3.46 -3.00
CA ALA A 193 -3.52 2.40 -2.26
C ALA A 193 -2.63 1.16 -2.09
N LEU A 194 -1.90 0.74 -3.13
CA LEU A 194 -0.94 -0.36 -3.07
C LEU A 194 0.12 -0.13 -1.99
N PHE A 195 0.76 1.05 -2.00
CA PHE A 195 1.79 1.36 -1.02
C PHE A 195 1.21 1.54 0.39
N ASP A 196 0.00 2.07 0.50
CA ASP A 196 -0.72 2.16 1.77
C ASP A 196 -1.04 0.79 2.34
N ASP A 197 -1.53 -0.13 1.51
CA ASP A 197 -1.80 -1.52 1.92
C ASP A 197 -0.51 -2.23 2.32
N TYR A 198 0.58 -2.00 1.61
CA TYR A 198 1.88 -2.54 1.99
C TYR A 198 2.33 -1.99 3.37
N ARG A 199 2.22 -0.69 3.62
CA ARG A 199 2.53 -0.10 4.94
C ARG A 199 1.70 -0.74 6.06
N ASN A 200 0.40 -0.96 5.83
CA ASN A 200 -0.45 -1.68 6.79
C ASN A 200 0.03 -3.12 7.05
N GLN A 201 0.53 -3.81 6.02
CA GLN A 201 1.08 -5.16 6.18
C GLN A 201 2.39 -5.14 6.99
N VAL A 202 3.25 -4.14 6.79
CA VAL A 202 4.47 -3.95 7.59
C VAL A 202 4.13 -3.73 9.06
N GLU A 203 3.14 -2.89 9.36
CA GLU A 203 2.72 -2.61 10.73
C GLU A 203 2.01 -3.78 11.42
N SER A 204 1.30 -4.62 10.66
CA SER A 204 0.50 -5.73 11.20
C SER A 204 1.27 -7.02 11.41
N GLN A 205 2.42 -7.19 10.78
CA GLN A 205 3.23 -8.41 10.85
C GLN A 205 4.46 -8.20 11.74
N SER A 206 4.88 -9.25 12.43
CA SER A 206 6.12 -9.25 13.23
C SER A 206 7.38 -9.09 12.38
N LEU A 207 7.34 -9.63 11.16
CA LEU A 207 8.40 -9.50 10.15
C LEU A 207 7.84 -8.71 8.96
N ALA A 208 8.45 -7.56 8.65
CA ALA A 208 8.10 -6.78 7.49
C ALA A 208 8.17 -7.64 6.21
N PRO A 209 7.09 -7.78 5.43
CA PRO A 209 7.11 -8.55 4.19
C PRO A 209 7.96 -7.84 3.13
N ILE A 210 8.41 -8.60 2.13
CA ILE A 210 9.10 -8.05 0.96
C ILE A 210 8.07 -7.64 -0.08
N LEU A 211 8.08 -6.37 -0.49
CA LEU A 211 7.33 -5.89 -1.65
C LEU A 211 8.18 -6.15 -2.90
N LEU A 212 7.77 -7.09 -3.73
CA LEU A 212 8.48 -7.47 -4.94
C LEU A 212 7.83 -6.87 -6.18
N PHE A 213 8.54 -6.00 -6.87
CA PHE A 213 8.16 -5.47 -8.17
C PHE A 213 8.80 -6.31 -9.27
N ASN A 214 8.01 -7.18 -9.90
CA ASN A 214 8.47 -7.88 -11.10
C ASN A 214 8.38 -6.94 -12.31
N GLU A 215 9.42 -7.02 -13.18
CA GLU A 215 9.48 -6.22 -14.40
C GLU A 215 9.42 -4.72 -14.14
N ALA A 216 10.15 -4.30 -13.11
CA ALA A 216 10.20 -2.91 -12.67
C ALA A 216 10.71 -1.93 -13.74
N ASP A 217 11.50 -2.41 -14.71
CA ASP A 217 11.95 -1.67 -15.89
C ASP A 217 10.78 -1.09 -16.71
N ALA A 218 9.63 -1.76 -16.69
CA ALA A 218 8.42 -1.26 -17.32
C ALA A 218 7.92 0.09 -16.70
N VAL A 219 8.32 0.42 -15.48
CA VAL A 219 7.88 1.63 -14.75
C VAL A 219 9.06 2.49 -14.33
N ILE A 220 10.22 1.90 -14.00
CA ILE A 220 11.43 2.61 -13.56
C ILE A 220 12.37 2.91 -14.75
N GLY A 221 11.87 2.83 -15.97
CA GLY A 221 12.62 3.10 -17.19
C GLY A 221 13.06 4.56 -17.37
N MET A 222 13.74 4.84 -18.47
CA MET A 222 14.13 6.21 -18.82
C MET A 222 12.90 7.08 -19.10
N ARG A 223 12.89 8.30 -18.54
CA ARG A 223 11.84 9.28 -18.82
C ARG A 223 11.81 9.64 -20.30
N HIS A 224 10.63 9.69 -20.87
CA HIS A 224 10.45 10.17 -22.24
C HIS A 224 10.75 11.67 -22.28
N LYS A 225 11.93 12.01 -22.83
CA LYS A 225 12.31 13.41 -23.08
C LYS A 225 11.47 13.96 -24.24
N GLY A 226 10.79 15.09 -24.05
CA GLY A 226 9.94 15.66 -25.08
C GLY A 226 8.58 14.97 -25.22
N ALA A 227 8.00 14.53 -24.10
CA ALA A 227 6.68 13.92 -24.07
C ALA A 227 5.61 14.83 -24.71
N GLU A 228 5.39 14.66 -26.02
CA GLU A 228 4.36 15.39 -26.78
C GLU A 228 3.01 14.67 -26.72
N ARG A 229 3.05 13.33 -26.56
CA ARG A 229 1.86 12.51 -26.48
C ARG A 229 1.30 12.49 -25.05
N ALA A 230 -0.02 12.47 -24.92
CA ALA A 230 -0.70 12.37 -23.63
C ALA A 230 -0.26 11.12 -22.84
N THR A 231 -0.03 10.01 -23.53
CA THR A 231 0.47 8.76 -22.96
C THR A 231 1.84 8.91 -22.30
N ASP A 232 2.79 9.61 -22.94
CA ASP A 232 4.15 9.78 -22.42
C ASP A 232 4.15 10.66 -21.14
N LYS A 233 3.27 11.70 -21.12
CA LYS A 233 3.07 12.54 -19.93
C LYS A 233 2.52 11.74 -18.77
N MET A 234 1.57 10.87 -19.06
CA MET A 234 0.93 10.00 -18.08
C MET A 234 1.92 8.96 -17.51
N GLU A 235 2.75 8.34 -18.36
CA GLU A 235 3.80 7.43 -17.92
C GLU A 235 4.83 8.13 -17.03
N ASN A 236 5.28 9.33 -17.40
CA ASN A 236 6.19 10.12 -16.59
C ASN A 236 5.57 10.51 -15.23
N ALA A 237 4.26 10.85 -15.18
CA ALA A 237 3.56 11.16 -13.94
C ALA A 237 3.53 9.96 -12.99
N LEU A 238 3.19 8.78 -13.51
CA LEU A 238 3.16 7.54 -12.74
C LEU A 238 4.53 7.14 -12.21
N GLN A 239 5.55 7.25 -13.05
CA GLN A 239 6.92 7.04 -12.61
C GLN A 239 7.29 7.94 -11.42
N ASN A 240 6.91 9.21 -11.49
CA ASN A 240 7.16 10.14 -10.39
C ASN A 240 6.45 9.71 -9.10
N ILE A 241 5.19 9.26 -9.19
CA ILE A 241 4.42 8.81 -8.02
C ILE A 241 5.06 7.56 -7.42
N ILE A 242 5.42 6.57 -8.25
CA ILE A 242 6.07 5.35 -7.77
C ILE A 242 7.40 5.69 -7.08
N LEU A 243 8.24 6.51 -7.69
CA LEU A 243 9.50 6.94 -7.08
C LEU A 243 9.27 7.67 -5.76
N GLN A 244 8.26 8.54 -5.69
CA GLN A 244 7.90 9.26 -4.47
C GLN A 244 7.43 8.29 -3.37
N GLU A 245 6.61 7.29 -3.70
CA GLU A 245 6.16 6.29 -2.74
C GLU A 245 7.30 5.36 -2.31
N MET A 246 8.20 4.98 -3.22
CA MET A 246 9.41 4.23 -2.89
C MET A 246 10.32 4.97 -1.91
N GLU A 247 10.44 6.29 -2.05
CA GLU A 247 11.18 7.12 -1.10
C GLU A 247 10.54 7.18 0.29
N ARG A 248 9.22 6.98 0.39
CA ARG A 248 8.44 7.04 1.63
C ARG A 248 8.18 5.68 2.26
N ILE A 249 8.67 4.61 1.63
CA ILE A 249 8.43 3.26 2.11
C ILE A 249 9.07 3.06 3.48
N ASP A 250 8.35 2.43 4.39
CA ASP A 250 8.85 1.98 5.69
C ASP A 250 8.77 0.45 5.75
N GLY A 251 9.64 -0.18 4.99
CA GLY A 251 9.65 -1.63 4.80
C GLY A 251 10.72 -2.06 3.81
N ILE A 252 10.51 -3.17 3.10
CA ILE A 252 11.49 -3.77 2.19
C ILE A 252 10.89 -3.82 0.78
N LEU A 253 11.50 -3.13 -0.17
CA LEU A 253 11.16 -3.18 -1.58
C LEU A 253 12.31 -3.78 -2.38
N ILE A 254 12.00 -4.77 -3.20
CA ILE A 254 12.94 -5.36 -4.17
C ILE A 254 12.32 -5.26 -5.57
N ALA A 255 13.08 -4.74 -6.52
CA ALA A 255 12.67 -4.52 -7.89
C ALA A 255 13.65 -5.18 -8.88
#